data_df206ecb04f79b287e07a71bc4f2be67
#
_entry.id   df206ecb04f79b287e07a71bc4f2be67
#
_cell.length_a   1.000
_cell.length_b   1.000
_cell.length_c   1.000
_cell.angle_alpha   90.00
_cell.angle_beta   90.00
_cell.angle_gamma   90.00
#
_symmetry.space_group_name_H-M   'P 1'
#
loop_
_entity.id
_entity.type
_entity.pdbx_description
1 polymer ?
#
loop_
_entity_poly.entity_id
_entity_poly.type
_entity_poly.pdbx_seq_one_letter_code
_entity_poly.pdbx_strand_id
1 'polypeptide(L)'
;MRETKIIAVLLAICACIAASSVKAAAIPAGTTLAVTTVSLITSQDAVGASFEAKIAQNVSVKGNVLLKAGTKAFGKVSSSRRNPRRSEPLAVELTSVSVNGRKVAVKTSPVSPHGPPQTARQAHYGHTAGTTVVNPQTLLRFQLVQAVTL
;
A
#
# COMPACT_ATOMS: atom_id res chain seq x y z
N MET A 1 -3.59 49.54 53.13
CA MET A 1 -3.36 49.76 51.73
C MET A 1 -2.15 49.00 51.18
N ARG A 2 -2.00 47.74 51.48
CA ARG A 2 -0.91 46.92 50.94
C ARG A 2 -1.34 45.61 50.31
N GLU A 3 -2.65 45.43 50.19
CA GLU A 3 -3.23 44.12 49.76
C GLU A 3 -3.63 44.06 48.29
N THR A 4 -3.48 45.16 47.52
CA THR A 4 -3.98 45.24 46.15
C THR A 4 -2.91 45.03 45.06
N LYS A 5 -1.67 44.71 45.44
CA LYS A 5 -0.56 44.53 44.46
C LYS A 5 -0.18 43.07 44.17
N ILE A 6 -0.80 42.10 44.81
CA ILE A 6 -0.46 40.70 44.66
C ILE A 6 -1.36 39.98 43.68
N ILE A 7 -2.51 40.55 43.31
CA ILE A 7 -3.49 39.90 42.41
C ILE A 7 -3.15 40.08 40.92
N ALA A 8 -2.25 41.03 40.59
CA ALA A 8 -1.96 41.33 39.20
C ALA A 8 -0.84 40.47 38.56
N VAL A 9 -0.20 39.59 39.32
CA VAL A 9 0.94 38.77 38.80
C VAL A 9 0.51 37.34 38.46
N LEU A 10 -0.68 36.90 38.84
CA LEU A 10 -1.13 35.52 38.63
C LEU A 10 -1.94 35.28 37.34
N LEU A 11 -2.10 36.29 36.48
CA LEU A 11 -2.92 36.20 35.28
C LEU A 11 -2.11 36.17 33.96
N ALA A 12 -0.80 36.03 34.05
CA ALA A 12 0.08 36.08 32.86
C ALA A 12 0.72 34.74 32.46
N ILE A 13 0.30 33.61 33.05
CA ILE A 13 0.89 32.29 32.73
C ILE A 13 -0.14 31.33 32.12
N CYS A 14 -1.01 31.84 31.31
CA CYS A 14 -2.01 30.96 30.64
C CYS A 14 -2.18 31.30 29.18
N ALA A 15 -1.11 31.27 28.38
CA ALA A 15 -1.28 31.31 26.92
C ALA A 15 0.00 30.91 26.20
N CYS A 16 0.44 29.67 26.27
CA CYS A 16 1.29 29.07 25.24
C CYS A 16 1.11 27.55 25.24
N ILE A 17 -0.14 27.09 25.17
CA ILE A 17 -0.36 25.78 24.55
C ILE A 17 -0.35 26.07 23.05
N ALA A 18 0.85 26.17 22.49
CA ALA A 18 1.02 26.02 21.06
C ALA A 18 0.50 24.63 20.72
N ALA A 19 -0.72 24.57 20.21
CA ALA A 19 -1.25 23.40 19.58
C ALA A 19 -0.30 23.11 18.42
N SER A 20 0.70 22.26 18.67
CA SER A 20 1.52 21.65 17.63
C SER A 20 0.54 20.85 16.80
N SER A 21 0.04 21.43 15.73
CA SER A 21 -0.70 20.72 14.71
C SER A 21 0.23 19.65 14.18
N VAL A 22 0.09 18.43 14.68
CA VAL A 22 0.76 17.25 14.13
C VAL A 22 0.20 17.15 12.71
N LYS A 23 0.93 17.72 11.77
CA LYS A 23 0.57 17.64 10.36
C LYS A 23 0.70 16.18 9.98
N ALA A 24 -0.43 15.52 9.75
CA ALA A 24 -0.47 14.13 9.32
C ALA A 24 0.43 13.98 8.08
N ALA A 25 1.34 13.02 8.12
CA ALA A 25 2.20 12.73 6.99
C ALA A 25 1.36 12.14 5.86
N ALA A 26 1.47 12.71 4.67
CA ALA A 26 0.73 12.25 3.50
C ALA A 26 1.68 11.88 2.37
N ILE A 27 1.38 10.74 1.73
CA ILE A 27 2.04 10.32 0.50
C ILE A 27 1.20 10.86 -0.66
N PRO A 28 1.74 11.68 -1.56
CA PRO A 28 0.97 12.27 -2.64
C PRO A 28 0.53 11.22 -3.67
N ALA A 29 -0.58 11.50 -4.37
CA ALA A 29 -0.97 10.75 -5.54
C ALA A 29 0.14 10.79 -6.60
N GLY A 30 0.26 9.73 -7.41
CA GLY A 30 1.33 9.58 -8.40
C GLY A 30 2.62 8.96 -7.84
N THR A 31 2.75 8.79 -6.52
CA THR A 31 3.89 8.11 -5.92
C THR A 31 3.90 6.63 -6.32
N THR A 32 5.05 6.14 -6.74
CA THR A 32 5.25 4.73 -7.06
C THR A 32 5.65 3.94 -5.81
N LEU A 33 4.90 2.90 -5.51
CA LEU A 33 5.18 1.93 -4.46
C LEU A 33 5.78 0.66 -5.08
N ALA A 34 7.04 0.38 -4.78
CA ALA A 34 7.65 -0.89 -5.13
C ALA A 34 7.35 -1.91 -4.04
N VAL A 35 6.75 -3.02 -4.41
CA VAL A 35 6.40 -4.10 -3.47
C VAL A 35 6.93 -5.44 -3.97
N THR A 36 7.25 -6.31 -3.03
CA THR A 36 7.62 -7.71 -3.31
C THR A 36 6.48 -8.60 -2.85
N THR A 37 6.00 -9.46 -3.74
CA THR A 37 4.92 -10.40 -3.41
C THR A 37 5.37 -11.43 -2.38
N VAL A 38 4.48 -11.78 -1.47
CA VAL A 38 4.66 -12.87 -0.50
C VAL A 38 3.84 -14.09 -0.92
N SER A 39 2.64 -13.84 -1.42
CA SER A 39 1.73 -14.87 -1.89
C SER A 39 1.96 -15.21 -3.36
N LEU A 40 1.68 -16.45 -3.73
CA LEU A 40 1.54 -16.85 -5.13
C LEU A 40 0.25 -16.24 -5.69
N ILE A 41 0.33 -15.67 -6.88
CA ILE A 41 -0.84 -15.11 -7.59
C ILE A 41 -0.89 -15.72 -8.98
N THR A 42 -2.07 -16.15 -9.40
CA THR A 42 -2.27 -16.77 -10.71
C THR A 42 -3.42 -16.11 -11.48
N SER A 43 -3.37 -16.21 -12.80
CA SER A 43 -4.47 -15.77 -13.65
C SER A 43 -5.75 -16.62 -13.52
N GLN A 44 -5.70 -17.68 -12.72
CA GLN A 44 -6.84 -18.53 -12.36
C GLN A 44 -7.48 -18.10 -11.03
N ASP A 45 -6.89 -17.16 -10.31
CA ASP A 45 -7.46 -16.66 -9.08
C ASP A 45 -8.75 -15.88 -9.36
N ALA A 46 -9.69 -15.93 -8.44
CA ALA A 46 -10.93 -15.20 -8.58
C ALA A 46 -10.68 -13.68 -8.49
N VAL A 47 -11.46 -12.90 -9.23
CA VAL A 47 -11.49 -11.44 -9.04
C VAL A 47 -11.90 -11.13 -7.60
N GLY A 48 -11.14 -10.27 -6.94
CA GLY A 48 -11.30 -9.96 -5.52
C GLY A 48 -10.48 -10.85 -4.58
N ALA A 49 -9.80 -11.89 -5.07
CA ALA A 49 -8.87 -12.68 -4.26
C ALA A 49 -7.75 -11.80 -3.70
N SER A 50 -7.49 -11.92 -2.41
CA SER A 50 -6.48 -11.14 -1.70
C SER A 50 -5.09 -11.76 -1.82
N PHE A 51 -4.08 -10.92 -1.87
CA PHE A 51 -2.68 -11.35 -1.76
C PHE A 51 -1.91 -10.49 -0.77
N GLU A 52 -0.84 -11.03 -0.24
CA GLU A 52 0.08 -10.32 0.65
C GLU A 52 1.36 -9.97 -0.10
N ALA A 53 1.86 -8.77 0.19
CA ALA A 53 3.13 -8.26 -0.30
C ALA A 53 3.85 -7.47 0.79
N LYS A 54 5.09 -7.07 0.52
CA LYS A 54 5.88 -6.19 1.39
C LYS A 54 6.42 -5.03 0.57
N ILE A 55 6.48 -3.86 1.17
CA ILE A 55 7.16 -2.71 0.57
C ILE A 55 8.63 -3.09 0.35
N ALA A 56 9.10 -2.97 -0.89
CA ALA A 56 10.45 -3.38 -1.27
C ALA A 56 11.50 -2.30 -0.99
N GLN A 57 11.09 -1.04 -1.03
CA GLN A 57 11.97 0.12 -0.85
C GLN A 57 11.30 1.16 0.05
N ASN A 58 12.11 1.89 0.80
CA ASN A 58 11.61 3.02 1.60
C ASN A 58 10.90 4.03 0.69
N VAL A 59 9.71 4.45 1.11
CA VAL A 59 8.97 5.54 0.47
C VAL A 59 9.19 6.80 1.26
N SER A 60 9.87 7.77 0.67
CA SER A 60 10.20 9.04 1.30
C SER A 60 9.48 10.18 0.60
N VAL A 61 8.98 11.12 1.39
CA VAL A 61 8.37 12.35 0.90
C VAL A 61 9.04 13.52 1.61
N LYS A 62 9.57 14.45 0.84
CA LYS A 62 10.29 15.64 1.36
C LYS A 62 11.42 15.27 2.36
N GLY A 63 12.16 14.20 2.07
CA GLY A 63 13.26 13.73 2.92
C GLY A 63 12.86 12.89 4.13
N ASN A 64 11.57 12.73 4.41
CA ASN A 64 11.07 11.88 5.50
C ASN A 64 10.61 10.52 4.98
N VAL A 65 11.10 9.44 5.58
CA VAL A 65 10.66 8.08 5.25
C VAL A 65 9.30 7.85 5.90
N LEU A 66 8.26 7.69 5.07
CA LEU A 66 6.88 7.45 5.49
C LEU A 66 6.53 5.97 5.52
N LEU A 67 7.03 5.19 4.57
CA LEU A 67 6.90 3.74 4.56
C LEU A 67 8.29 3.13 4.49
N LYS A 68 8.59 2.23 5.42
CA LYS A 68 9.85 1.50 5.44
C LYS A 68 9.76 0.24 4.57
N ALA A 69 10.88 -0.16 3.97
CA ALA A 69 11.02 -1.47 3.36
C ALA A 69 10.65 -2.56 4.37
N GLY A 70 9.94 -3.61 3.91
CA GLY A 70 9.42 -4.68 4.77
C GLY A 70 8.04 -4.41 5.37
N THR A 71 7.49 -3.21 5.25
CA THR A 71 6.10 -2.92 5.64
C THR A 71 5.13 -3.81 4.88
N LYS A 72 4.21 -4.47 5.59
CA LYS A 72 3.21 -5.34 4.96
C LYS A 72 2.24 -4.53 4.11
N ALA A 73 1.97 -5.03 2.93
CA ALA A 73 0.98 -4.49 2.01
C ALA A 73 0.01 -5.60 1.61
N PHE A 74 -1.22 -5.22 1.33
CA PHE A 74 -2.26 -6.16 0.89
C PHE A 74 -2.87 -5.64 -0.40
N GLY A 75 -3.13 -6.56 -1.28
CA GLY A 75 -3.77 -6.26 -2.55
C GLY A 75 -4.86 -7.25 -2.89
N LYS A 76 -5.48 -7.03 -4.03
CA LYS A 76 -6.48 -7.92 -4.59
C LYS A 76 -6.29 -8.09 -6.09
N VAL A 77 -6.81 -9.18 -6.62
CA VAL A 77 -6.93 -9.40 -8.05
C VAL A 77 -8.07 -8.53 -8.59
N SER A 78 -7.76 -7.61 -9.49
CA SER A 78 -8.74 -6.71 -10.11
C SER A 78 -9.33 -7.27 -11.40
N SER A 79 -8.55 -8.05 -12.16
CA SER A 79 -9.03 -8.83 -13.30
C SER A 79 -8.26 -10.14 -13.43
N SER A 80 -8.92 -11.16 -13.96
CA SER A 80 -8.31 -12.48 -14.20
C SER A 80 -9.06 -13.25 -15.29
N ARG A 81 -8.42 -14.30 -15.83
CA ARG A 81 -9.04 -15.20 -16.82
C ARG A 81 -10.19 -16.03 -16.26
N ARG A 82 -10.32 -16.14 -14.96
CA ARG A 82 -11.41 -16.85 -14.30
C ARG A 82 -12.75 -16.11 -14.41
N ASN A 83 -12.76 -14.86 -14.89
CA ASN A 83 -14.01 -14.15 -15.14
C ASN A 83 -14.73 -14.77 -16.34
N PRO A 84 -15.91 -15.42 -16.18
CA PRO A 84 -16.58 -16.11 -17.27
C PRO A 84 -17.11 -15.17 -18.36
N ARG A 85 -17.17 -13.86 -18.09
CA ARG A 85 -17.71 -12.87 -19.03
C ARG A 85 -16.65 -12.13 -19.83
N ARG A 86 -15.39 -12.16 -19.39
CA ARG A 86 -14.28 -11.45 -20.05
C ARG A 86 -13.00 -12.23 -19.84
N SER A 87 -12.36 -12.63 -20.92
CA SER A 87 -11.00 -13.19 -20.90
C SER A 87 -9.99 -12.05 -20.75
N GLU A 88 -9.94 -11.44 -19.57
CA GLU A 88 -9.02 -10.33 -19.28
C GLU A 88 -7.69 -10.87 -18.76
N PRO A 89 -6.57 -10.19 -19.05
CA PRO A 89 -5.29 -10.54 -18.45
C PRO A 89 -5.33 -10.34 -16.93
N LEU A 90 -4.48 -11.06 -16.21
CA LEU A 90 -4.33 -10.86 -14.78
C LEU A 90 -3.92 -9.42 -14.50
N ALA A 91 -4.68 -8.74 -13.67
CA ALA A 91 -4.32 -7.45 -13.10
C ALA A 91 -4.54 -7.46 -11.60
N VAL A 92 -3.67 -6.80 -10.89
CA VAL A 92 -3.67 -6.70 -9.43
C VAL A 92 -3.54 -5.26 -8.99
N GLU A 93 -4.08 -4.93 -7.83
CA GLU A 93 -3.98 -3.60 -7.23
C GLU A 93 -3.73 -3.70 -5.73
N LEU A 94 -3.08 -2.70 -5.13
CA LEU A 94 -2.96 -2.61 -3.69
C LEU A 94 -4.21 -1.97 -3.08
N THR A 95 -4.62 -2.48 -1.93
CA THR A 95 -5.80 -2.01 -1.19
C THR A 95 -5.45 -1.41 0.15
N SER A 96 -4.39 -1.88 0.80
CA SER A 96 -3.95 -1.33 2.09
C SER A 96 -2.48 -1.61 2.37
N VAL A 97 -1.92 -0.79 3.25
CA VAL A 97 -0.58 -1.00 3.84
C VAL A 97 -0.72 -1.00 5.36
N SER A 98 0.13 -1.75 6.04
CA SER A 98 0.12 -1.84 7.50
C SER A 98 1.19 -0.91 8.06
N VAL A 99 0.77 0.21 8.64
CA VAL A 99 1.67 1.20 9.24
C VAL A 99 1.48 1.19 10.75
N ASN A 100 2.54 0.93 11.49
CA ASN A 100 2.51 0.88 12.97
C ASN A 100 1.36 -0.01 13.51
N GLY A 101 1.14 -1.17 12.89
CA GLY A 101 0.10 -2.12 13.27
C GLY A 101 -1.32 -1.76 12.82
N ARG A 102 -1.51 -0.61 12.16
CA ARG A 102 -2.81 -0.20 11.60
C ARG A 102 -2.83 -0.38 10.08
N LYS A 103 -3.95 -0.87 9.57
CA LYS A 103 -4.19 -0.93 8.12
C LYS A 103 -4.63 0.45 7.63
N VAL A 104 -3.87 1.00 6.72
CA VAL A 104 -4.19 2.26 6.03
C VAL A 104 -4.62 1.93 4.62
N ALA A 105 -5.82 2.36 4.23
CA ALA A 105 -6.33 2.13 2.90
C ALA A 105 -5.49 2.90 1.86
N VAL A 106 -5.16 2.22 0.77
CA VAL A 106 -4.48 2.81 -0.38
C VAL A 106 -5.25 2.46 -1.64
N LYS A 107 -5.14 3.31 -2.65
CA LYS A 107 -5.71 3.04 -3.97
C LYS A 107 -4.63 3.23 -5.02
N THR A 108 -4.40 2.19 -5.80
CA THR A 108 -3.38 2.20 -6.85
C THR A 108 -4.00 1.89 -8.21
N SER A 109 -3.29 2.25 -9.26
CA SER A 109 -3.61 1.78 -10.60
C SER A 109 -3.41 0.27 -10.66
N PRO A 110 -4.29 -0.47 -11.37
CA PRO A 110 -4.07 -1.89 -11.62
C PRO A 110 -2.77 -2.12 -12.39
N VAL A 111 -2.04 -3.16 -12.03
CA VAL A 111 -0.83 -3.59 -12.71
C VAL A 111 -1.03 -4.98 -13.26
N SER A 112 -0.69 -5.18 -14.53
CA SER A 112 -0.68 -6.50 -15.16
C SER A 112 0.72 -7.09 -15.03
N PRO A 113 0.95 -8.03 -14.10
CA PRO A 113 2.23 -8.68 -13.98
C PRO A 113 2.46 -9.58 -15.20
N HIS A 114 3.58 -9.39 -15.87
CA HIS A 114 4.04 -10.26 -16.92
C HIS A 114 4.84 -11.40 -16.26
N GLY A 115 4.15 -12.46 -15.89
CA GLY A 115 4.82 -13.70 -15.48
C GLY A 115 5.47 -14.38 -16.70
N PRO A 116 6.54 -15.16 -16.50
CA PRO A 116 7.08 -15.98 -17.57
C PRO A 116 5.97 -16.88 -18.14
N PRO A 117 5.88 -17.03 -19.47
CA PRO A 117 4.90 -17.93 -20.07
C PRO A 117 5.13 -19.34 -19.56
N GLN A 118 4.06 -19.98 -19.13
CA GLN A 118 4.12 -21.36 -18.65
C GLN A 118 4.49 -22.29 -19.81
N THR A 119 5.55 -23.05 -19.64
CA THR A 119 5.91 -24.09 -20.61
C THR A 119 4.93 -25.26 -20.52
N ALA A 120 4.82 -26.04 -21.59
CA ALA A 120 3.98 -27.25 -21.62
C ALA A 120 4.30 -28.24 -20.47
N ARG A 121 5.53 -28.22 -19.96
CA ARG A 121 5.98 -29.04 -18.83
C ARG A 121 5.36 -28.59 -17.51
N GLN A 122 5.15 -27.27 -17.32
CA GLN A 122 4.48 -26.72 -16.14
C GLN A 122 2.97 -26.96 -16.16
N ALA A 123 2.37 -27.05 -17.36
CA ALA A 123 0.96 -27.44 -17.52
C ALA A 123 0.69 -28.86 -17.00
N HIS A 124 1.68 -29.76 -17.03
CA HIS A 124 1.55 -31.13 -16.52
C HIS A 124 1.38 -31.18 -14.98
N TYR A 125 1.79 -30.15 -14.26
CA TYR A 125 1.65 -30.02 -12.79
C TYR A 125 0.37 -29.31 -12.35
N GLY A 126 -0.68 -29.27 -13.18
CA GLY A 126 -1.98 -28.69 -12.83
C GLY A 126 -2.16 -27.22 -13.20
N HIS A 127 -1.22 -26.64 -13.92
CA HIS A 127 -1.37 -25.30 -14.49
C HIS A 127 -1.71 -25.39 -15.97
N THR A 128 -2.78 -24.75 -16.38
CA THR A 128 -3.19 -24.70 -17.80
C THR A 128 -2.18 -23.88 -18.61
N ALA A 129 -1.87 -24.35 -19.82
CA ALA A 129 -1.01 -23.58 -20.74
C ALA A 129 -1.59 -22.17 -20.95
N GLY A 130 -0.74 -21.15 -20.87
CA GLY A 130 -1.14 -19.75 -20.96
C GLY A 130 -1.58 -19.11 -19.63
N THR A 131 -1.48 -19.85 -18.50
CA THR A 131 -1.67 -19.26 -17.17
C THR A 131 -0.50 -18.35 -16.81
N THR A 132 -0.79 -17.12 -16.42
CA THR A 132 0.19 -16.22 -15.85
C THR A 132 0.35 -16.56 -14.37
N VAL A 133 1.58 -16.74 -13.93
CA VAL A 133 1.91 -17.02 -12.52
C VAL A 133 2.89 -15.98 -12.02
N VAL A 134 2.54 -15.34 -10.90
CA VAL A 134 3.40 -14.43 -10.18
C VAL A 134 3.91 -15.16 -8.95
N ASN A 135 5.17 -15.54 -8.98
CA ASN A 135 5.81 -16.24 -7.88
C ASN A 135 6.00 -15.31 -6.66
N PRO A 136 6.07 -15.87 -5.44
CA PRO A 136 6.56 -15.12 -4.28
C PRO A 136 7.90 -14.45 -4.59
N GLN A 137 8.17 -13.32 -3.96
CA GLN A 137 9.36 -12.48 -4.16
C GLN A 137 9.45 -11.78 -5.53
N THR A 138 8.36 -11.70 -6.27
CA THR A 138 8.29 -10.92 -7.50
C THR A 138 8.12 -9.43 -7.15
N LEU A 139 8.95 -8.59 -7.77
CA LEU A 139 8.87 -7.14 -7.63
C LEU A 139 7.77 -6.59 -8.53
N LEU A 140 6.81 -5.90 -7.93
CA LEU A 140 5.76 -5.17 -8.63
C LEU A 140 5.83 -3.68 -8.27
N ARG A 141 5.46 -2.82 -9.20
CA ARG A 141 5.43 -1.37 -9.00
C ARG A 141 4.01 -0.86 -9.20
N PHE A 142 3.47 -0.25 -8.17
CA PHE A 142 2.12 0.32 -8.17
C PHE A 142 2.20 1.84 -8.07
N GLN A 143 1.35 2.53 -8.79
CA GLN A 143 1.22 3.98 -8.70
C GLN A 143 -0.02 4.35 -7.90
N LEU A 144 0.14 5.21 -6.90
CA LEU A 144 -0.98 5.74 -6.14
C LEU A 144 -1.85 6.65 -7.01
N VAL A 145 -3.15 6.42 -7.00
CA VAL A 145 -4.14 7.29 -7.68
C VAL A 145 -4.73 8.34 -6.75
N GLN A 146 -4.55 8.17 -5.45
CA GLN A 146 -4.99 9.10 -4.42
C GLN A 146 -3.89 9.31 -3.38
N ALA A 147 -3.84 10.51 -2.80
CA ALA A 147 -2.99 10.76 -1.64
C ALA A 147 -3.41 9.87 -0.46
N VAL A 148 -2.42 9.41 0.30
CA VAL A 148 -2.61 8.55 1.47
C VAL A 148 -2.11 9.28 2.71
N THR A 149 -2.98 9.46 3.68
CA THR A 149 -2.63 10.03 4.99
C THR A 149 -2.28 8.90 5.95
N LEU A 150 -1.11 9.00 6.59
CA LEU A 150 -0.58 7.99 7.52
C LEU A 150 -0.76 8.42 8.97
#